data_96be6298766bd75d65f57f1f73a8cbd2
#
_entry.id   96be6298766bd75d65f57f1f73a8cbd2
#
_cell.length_a   1.000
_cell.length_b   1.000
_cell.length_c   1.000
_cell.angle_alpha   90.00
_cell.angle_beta   90.00
_cell.angle_gamma   90.00
#
_symmetry.space_group_name_H-M   'P 1'
#
loop_
_entity.id
_entity.type
_entity.pdbx_description
1 polymer ?
#
loop_
_entity_poly.entity_id
_entity_poly.type
_entity_poly.pdbx_seq_one_letter_code
_entity_poly.pdbx_strand_id
1 'polypeptide(L)'
;ATSKAPIIIKNNVHIGASCTIDKGVSGDTIIGEGTKIDNQVHIGHDTVLGKRCLIASQVGISGCVIIEDFVTIWGQVGVTSGITIGEKAVISAQSGVSKSLEGHKSYFGTPAEDFRKKYKEIASIKLIPEILEKLEKIK
;
A
#
# COMPACT_ATOMS: atom_id res chain seq x y z
N ALA A 1 -14.32 29.99 4.48
CA ALA A 1 -14.65 28.98 5.49
C ALA A 1 -13.49 27.99 5.58
N THR A 2 -12.88 27.85 6.75
CA THR A 2 -11.89 26.82 7.00
C THR A 2 -12.57 25.46 6.94
N SER A 3 -12.11 24.57 6.06
CA SER A 3 -12.56 23.18 6.01
C SER A 3 -12.45 22.58 7.42
N LYS A 4 -13.56 22.02 7.90
CA LYS A 4 -13.62 21.32 9.19
C LYS A 4 -13.28 19.82 9.05
N ALA A 5 -12.55 19.42 8.03
CA ALA A 5 -12.17 18.03 7.79
C ALA A 5 -10.97 17.64 8.71
N PRO A 6 -11.22 17.19 9.94
CA PRO A 6 -10.17 16.88 10.92
C PRO A 6 -9.45 15.58 10.60
N ILE A 7 -8.38 15.34 11.37
CA ILE A 7 -7.81 14.01 11.55
C ILE A 7 -8.55 13.35 12.72
N ILE A 8 -9.10 12.17 12.49
CA ILE A 8 -9.81 11.38 13.50
C ILE A 8 -9.00 10.10 13.77
N ILE A 9 -8.46 10.00 14.96
CA ILE A 9 -7.73 8.80 15.40
C ILE A 9 -8.62 8.05 16.39
N LYS A 10 -8.97 6.82 16.05
CA LYS A 10 -9.83 5.96 16.88
C LYS A 10 -9.05 5.34 18.04
N ASN A 11 -9.73 4.49 18.83
CA ASN A 11 -9.15 3.87 20.01
C ASN A 11 -8.03 2.89 19.68
N ASN A 12 -7.07 2.76 20.60
CA ASN A 12 -5.99 1.78 20.53
C ASN A 12 -5.12 1.86 19.26
N VAL A 13 -5.03 3.03 18.64
CA VAL A 13 -4.13 3.30 17.53
C VAL A 13 -2.72 3.53 18.06
N HIS A 14 -1.74 2.97 17.37
CA HIS A 14 -0.32 3.17 17.64
C HIS A 14 0.31 3.91 16.47
N ILE A 15 1.04 4.98 16.73
CA ILE A 15 1.72 5.78 15.70
C ILE A 15 3.17 5.94 16.11
N GLY A 16 4.06 5.45 15.26
CA GLY A 16 5.50 5.52 15.45
C GLY A 16 6.09 6.93 15.27
N ALA A 17 7.39 7.03 15.47
CA ALA A 17 8.11 8.28 15.39
C ALA A 17 8.19 8.83 13.95
N SER A 18 8.22 10.15 13.83
CA SER A 18 8.39 10.87 12.57
C SER A 18 7.32 10.55 11.50
N CYS A 19 6.13 10.15 11.94
CA CYS A 19 4.98 10.03 11.05
C CYS A 19 4.39 11.40 10.74
N THR A 20 3.84 11.54 9.53
CA THR A 20 3.11 12.74 9.10
C THR A 20 1.71 12.34 8.64
N ILE A 21 0.70 13.03 9.15
CA ILE A 21 -0.70 12.77 8.82
C ILE A 21 -1.35 14.07 8.44
N ASP A 22 -1.81 14.16 7.20
CA ASP A 22 -2.47 15.35 6.69
C ASP A 22 -3.95 15.38 7.12
N LYS A 23 -4.41 16.54 7.52
CA LYS A 23 -5.86 16.75 7.73
C LYS A 23 -6.60 16.59 6.41
N GLY A 24 -7.90 16.33 6.48
CA GLY A 24 -8.74 16.29 5.30
C GLY A 24 -8.88 17.65 4.60
N VAL A 25 -9.20 17.59 3.33
CA VAL A 25 -9.53 18.74 2.47
C VAL A 25 -11.02 18.74 2.19
N SER A 26 -11.57 17.63 1.73
CA SER A 26 -12.99 17.45 1.41
C SER A 26 -13.70 16.54 2.41
N GLY A 27 -13.02 15.54 2.95
CA GLY A 27 -13.49 14.61 3.94
C GLY A 27 -12.47 14.44 5.07
N ASP A 28 -12.85 13.73 6.11
CA ASP A 28 -11.97 13.49 7.25
C ASP A 28 -10.85 12.52 6.89
N THR A 29 -9.65 12.75 7.45
CA THR A 29 -8.61 11.72 7.49
C THR A 29 -8.85 10.87 8.72
N ILE A 30 -9.05 9.56 8.55
CA ILE A 30 -9.46 8.66 9.63
C ILE A 30 -8.48 7.52 9.78
N ILE A 31 -8.09 7.23 11.02
CA ILE A 31 -7.32 6.04 11.38
C ILE A 31 -8.19 5.16 12.27
N GLY A 32 -8.54 3.97 11.76
CA GLY A 32 -9.44 3.04 12.40
C GLY A 32 -8.86 2.39 13.67
N GLU A 33 -9.76 1.90 14.50
CA GLU A 33 -9.43 1.29 15.79
C GLU A 33 -8.39 0.17 15.68
N GLY A 34 -7.43 0.17 16.60
CA GLY A 34 -6.42 -0.87 16.72
C GLY A 34 -5.36 -0.89 15.61
N THR A 35 -5.38 0.06 14.69
CA THR A 35 -4.38 0.18 13.62
C THR A 35 -3.03 0.56 14.18
N LYS A 36 -1.99 -0.10 13.69
CA LYS A 36 -0.61 0.13 14.06
C LYS A 36 0.17 0.71 12.89
N ILE A 37 0.78 1.86 13.12
CA ILE A 37 1.58 2.60 12.15
C ILE A 37 2.99 2.72 12.70
N ASP A 38 3.95 2.19 11.96
CA ASP A 38 5.36 2.22 12.32
C ASP A 38 6.00 3.59 11.98
N ASN A 39 7.29 3.69 12.14
CA ASN A 39 8.03 4.95 12.01
C ASN A 39 8.06 5.47 10.56
N GLN A 40 8.13 6.80 10.42
CA GLN A 40 8.34 7.47 9.13
C GLN A 40 7.27 7.17 8.08
N VAL A 41 6.04 6.95 8.49
CA VAL A 41 4.90 6.76 7.59
C VAL A 41 4.26 8.11 7.26
N HIS A 42 3.91 8.32 5.99
CA HIS A 42 3.09 9.45 5.57
C HIS A 42 1.67 8.99 5.19
N ILE A 43 0.68 9.70 5.69
CA ILE A 43 -0.73 9.50 5.35
C ILE A 43 -1.28 10.82 4.78
N GLY A 44 -1.65 10.78 3.50
CA GLY A 44 -2.19 11.91 2.79
C GLY A 44 -3.63 12.28 3.20
N HIS A 45 -4.06 13.45 2.79
CA HIS A 45 -5.36 14.03 3.11
C HIS A 45 -6.54 13.14 2.66
N ASP A 46 -7.67 13.22 3.35
CA ASP A 46 -8.91 12.49 3.01
C ASP A 46 -8.74 10.95 2.96
N THR A 47 -7.66 10.41 3.53
CA THR A 47 -7.38 8.98 3.56
C THR A 47 -8.06 8.33 4.75
N VAL A 48 -8.68 7.18 4.52
CA VAL A 48 -9.35 6.39 5.54
C VAL A 48 -8.67 5.05 5.71
N LEU A 49 -8.07 4.83 6.88
CA LEU A 49 -7.58 3.52 7.30
C LEU A 49 -8.64 2.82 8.14
N GLY A 50 -8.91 1.57 7.81
CA GLY A 50 -9.81 0.70 8.54
C GLY A 50 -9.25 0.25 9.88
N LYS A 51 -9.90 -0.74 10.47
CA LYS A 51 -9.54 -1.30 11.78
C LYS A 51 -8.38 -2.28 11.66
N ARG A 52 -7.54 -2.30 12.70
CA ARG A 52 -6.47 -3.30 12.87
C ARG A 52 -5.60 -3.51 11.63
N CYS A 53 -5.35 -2.41 10.90
CA CYS A 53 -4.35 -2.41 9.85
C CYS A 53 -2.93 -2.39 10.44
N LEU A 54 -1.97 -2.90 9.68
CA LEU A 54 -0.56 -2.82 10.01
C LEU A 54 0.16 -2.09 8.89
N ILE A 55 0.71 -0.93 9.19
CA ILE A 55 1.45 -0.10 8.25
C ILE A 55 2.89 -0.04 8.71
N ALA A 56 3.77 -0.72 8.01
CA ALA A 56 5.18 -0.80 8.37
C ALA A 56 5.95 0.48 8.02
N SER A 57 7.21 0.55 8.39
CA SER A 57 7.99 1.78 8.32
C SER A 57 8.22 2.27 6.88
N GLN A 58 8.28 3.59 6.74
CA GLN A 58 8.54 4.29 5.48
C GLN A 58 7.48 4.06 4.38
N VAL A 59 6.29 3.64 4.74
CA VAL A 59 5.16 3.58 3.80
C VAL A 59 4.67 4.99 3.50
N GLY A 60 4.45 5.28 2.22
CA GLY A 60 3.84 6.53 1.76
C GLY A 60 2.46 6.28 1.18
N ILE A 61 1.43 6.85 1.80
CA ILE A 61 0.04 6.76 1.33
C ILE A 61 -0.39 8.14 0.85
N SER A 62 -0.72 8.25 -0.43
CA SER A 62 -1.22 9.49 -1.02
C SER A 62 -2.61 9.86 -0.52
N GLY A 63 -3.13 11.00 -0.93
CA GLY A 63 -4.47 11.46 -0.54
C GLY A 63 -5.62 10.64 -1.12
N CYS A 64 -6.76 10.69 -0.46
CA CYS A 64 -8.02 10.07 -0.91
C CYS A 64 -7.94 8.55 -1.09
N VAL A 65 -7.14 7.86 -0.29
CA VAL A 65 -7.02 6.40 -0.32
C VAL A 65 -7.93 5.77 0.72
N ILE A 66 -8.60 4.70 0.36
CA ILE A 66 -9.37 3.87 1.30
C ILE A 66 -8.62 2.56 1.52
N ILE A 67 -8.23 2.31 2.75
CA ILE A 67 -7.64 1.04 3.18
C ILE A 67 -8.64 0.36 4.09
N GLU A 68 -9.17 -0.77 3.66
CA GLU A 68 -10.17 -1.51 4.41
C GLU A 68 -9.56 -2.22 5.63
N ASP A 69 -10.38 -2.95 6.39
CA ASP A 69 -9.97 -3.55 7.65
C ASP A 69 -8.91 -4.65 7.46
N PHE A 70 -8.05 -4.82 8.45
CA PHE A 70 -7.04 -5.88 8.54
C PHE A 70 -6.02 -5.93 7.40
N VAL A 71 -5.83 -4.83 6.69
CA VAL A 71 -4.81 -4.73 5.64
C VAL A 71 -3.41 -4.64 6.27
N THR A 72 -2.46 -5.34 5.68
CA THR A 72 -1.05 -5.27 6.04
C THR A 72 -0.25 -4.68 4.89
N ILE A 73 0.46 -3.59 5.14
CA ILE A 73 1.36 -2.94 4.18
C ILE A 73 2.77 -2.96 4.75
N TRP A 74 3.65 -3.69 4.09
CA TRP A 74 5.03 -3.81 4.50
C TRP A 74 5.88 -2.59 4.11
N GLY A 75 7.10 -2.53 4.61
CA GLY A 75 7.95 -1.34 4.54
C GLY A 75 8.21 -0.79 3.14
N GLN A 76 8.33 0.52 3.05
CA GLN A 76 8.67 1.26 1.82
C GLN A 76 7.70 1.07 0.65
N VAL A 77 6.48 0.69 0.92
CA VAL A 77 5.41 0.65 -0.09
C VAL A 77 4.93 2.07 -0.38
N GLY A 78 4.75 2.37 -1.66
CA GLY A 78 4.10 3.59 -2.13
C GLY A 78 2.69 3.30 -2.64
N VAL A 79 1.71 4.11 -2.24
CA VAL A 79 0.30 3.96 -2.65
C VAL A 79 -0.16 5.22 -3.35
N THR A 80 -0.62 5.08 -4.60
CA THR A 80 -1.15 6.21 -5.39
C THR A 80 -2.49 6.71 -4.84
N SER A 81 -2.86 7.94 -5.22
CA SER A 81 -4.08 8.58 -4.74
C SER A 81 -5.36 7.97 -5.33
N GLY A 82 -6.46 8.10 -4.58
CA GLY A 82 -7.81 7.82 -5.06
C GLY A 82 -8.15 6.36 -5.26
N ILE A 83 -7.42 5.43 -4.65
CA ILE A 83 -7.66 3.98 -4.79
C ILE A 83 -8.17 3.36 -3.50
N THR A 84 -8.69 2.15 -3.62
CA THR A 84 -9.12 1.31 -2.49
C THR A 84 -8.27 0.06 -2.40
N ILE A 85 -7.79 -0.26 -1.21
CA ILE A 85 -7.14 -1.52 -0.88
C ILE A 85 -8.09 -2.36 -0.05
N GLY A 86 -8.50 -3.50 -0.60
CA GLY A 86 -9.54 -4.35 -0.02
C GLY A 86 -9.12 -5.05 1.26
N GLU A 87 -10.12 -5.44 2.05
CA GLU A 87 -9.97 -6.08 3.36
C GLU A 87 -8.98 -7.26 3.35
N LYS A 88 -8.14 -7.34 4.36
CA LYS A 88 -7.14 -8.41 4.52
C LYS A 88 -6.13 -8.55 3.37
N ALA A 89 -6.00 -7.55 2.50
CA ALA A 89 -4.92 -7.54 1.53
C ALA A 89 -3.56 -7.43 2.24
N VAL A 90 -2.56 -8.09 1.67
CA VAL A 90 -1.18 -8.03 2.15
C VAL A 90 -0.29 -7.51 1.01
N ILE A 91 0.43 -6.43 1.25
CA ILE A 91 1.31 -5.82 0.26
C ILE A 91 2.75 -5.97 0.72
N SER A 92 3.55 -6.67 -0.07
CA SER A 92 4.96 -6.92 0.24
C SER A 92 5.80 -5.66 0.17
N ALA A 93 6.90 -5.64 0.91
CA ALA A 93 7.80 -4.50 0.98
C ALA A 93 8.26 -4.00 -0.39
N GLN A 94 8.47 -2.69 -0.49
CA GLN A 94 8.96 -2.00 -1.69
C GLN A 94 8.05 -2.14 -2.93
N SER A 95 6.80 -2.50 -2.74
CA SER A 95 5.82 -2.53 -3.83
C SER A 95 5.30 -1.13 -4.16
N GLY A 96 4.94 -0.91 -5.42
CA GLY A 96 4.28 0.30 -5.91
C GLY A 96 2.82 0.02 -6.27
N VAL A 97 1.89 0.52 -5.49
CA VAL A 97 0.45 0.30 -5.70
C VAL A 97 -0.12 1.41 -6.57
N SER A 98 -0.42 1.10 -7.81
CA SER A 98 -0.89 2.07 -8.82
C SER A 98 -2.38 1.95 -9.18
N LYS A 99 -3.09 0.98 -8.61
CA LYS A 99 -4.52 0.74 -8.84
C LYS A 99 -5.17 0.13 -7.61
N SER A 100 -6.49 0.15 -7.54
CA SER A 100 -7.24 -0.54 -6.48
C SER A 100 -6.92 -2.04 -6.45
N LEU A 101 -6.85 -2.60 -5.26
CA LEU A 101 -6.52 -3.99 -5.02
C LEU A 101 -7.67 -4.70 -4.31
N GLU A 102 -8.01 -5.90 -4.79
CA GLU A 102 -9.00 -6.74 -4.13
C GLU A 102 -8.49 -7.24 -2.78
N GLY A 103 -9.41 -7.44 -1.86
CA GLY A 103 -9.11 -8.01 -0.55
C GLY A 103 -8.74 -9.49 -0.57
N HIS A 104 -8.27 -9.99 0.56
CA HIS A 104 -7.93 -11.40 0.78
C HIS A 104 -6.86 -11.97 -0.15
N LYS A 105 -5.99 -11.11 -0.68
CA LYS A 105 -4.91 -11.47 -1.59
C LYS A 105 -3.59 -10.85 -1.16
N SER A 106 -2.51 -11.43 -1.63
CA SER A 106 -1.15 -10.89 -1.46
C SER A 106 -0.64 -10.32 -2.77
N TYR A 107 0.03 -9.17 -2.67
CA TYR A 107 0.55 -8.41 -3.81
C TYR A 107 2.03 -8.13 -3.65
N PHE A 108 2.72 -8.02 -4.78
CA PHE A 108 4.15 -7.77 -4.83
C PHE A 108 4.55 -6.98 -6.08
N GLY A 109 5.59 -6.18 -5.94
CA GLY A 109 6.32 -5.58 -7.06
C GLY A 109 5.82 -4.19 -7.46
N THR A 110 6.35 -3.70 -8.58
CA THR A 110 6.01 -2.41 -9.18
C THR A 110 5.79 -2.60 -10.69
N PRO A 111 4.58 -2.38 -11.22
CA PRO A 111 3.34 -2.21 -10.46
C PRO A 111 3.00 -3.44 -9.64
N ALA A 112 2.34 -3.24 -8.50
CA ALA A 112 1.94 -4.32 -7.62
C ALA A 112 0.86 -5.19 -8.29
N GLU A 113 1.14 -6.47 -8.36
CA GLU A 113 0.28 -7.50 -8.92
C GLU A 113 0.13 -8.64 -7.92
N ASP A 114 -0.76 -9.58 -8.19
CA ASP A 114 -0.82 -10.84 -7.44
C ASP A 114 0.59 -11.41 -7.24
N PHE A 115 0.88 -11.83 -6.02
CA PHE A 115 2.23 -12.23 -5.64
C PHE A 115 2.79 -13.34 -6.53
N ARG A 116 2.01 -14.40 -6.77
CA ARG A 116 2.45 -15.55 -7.57
C ARG A 116 2.68 -15.16 -9.03
N LYS A 117 1.79 -14.32 -9.58
CA LYS A 117 1.92 -13.81 -10.94
C LYS A 117 3.21 -12.99 -11.08
N LYS A 118 3.44 -12.03 -10.21
CA LYS A 118 4.63 -11.17 -10.26
C LYS A 118 5.92 -11.96 -10.05
N TYR A 119 5.93 -12.90 -9.13
CA TYR A 119 7.09 -13.74 -8.88
C TYR A 119 7.45 -14.61 -10.11
N LYS A 120 6.43 -15.15 -10.79
CA LYS A 120 6.62 -15.89 -12.03
C LYS A 120 7.17 -15.02 -13.16
N GLU A 121 6.68 -13.79 -13.30
CA GLU A 121 7.21 -12.82 -14.27
C GLU A 121 8.70 -12.55 -14.03
N ILE A 122 9.07 -12.26 -12.79
CA ILE A 122 10.47 -11.98 -12.41
C ILE A 122 11.38 -13.22 -12.65
N ALA A 123 10.90 -14.40 -12.30
CA ALA A 123 11.62 -15.64 -12.57
C ALA A 123 11.82 -15.87 -14.07
N SER A 124 10.80 -15.54 -14.89
CA SER A 124 10.86 -15.69 -16.35
C SER A 124 11.88 -14.74 -16.99
N ILE A 125 12.09 -13.55 -16.46
CA ILE A 125 13.10 -12.59 -16.94
C ILE A 125 14.50 -13.21 -16.92
N LYS A 126 14.82 -14.02 -15.92
CA LYS A 126 16.12 -14.70 -15.79
C LYS A 126 16.38 -15.73 -16.90
N LEU A 127 15.34 -16.19 -17.58
CA LEU A 127 15.44 -17.15 -18.68
C LEU A 127 15.71 -16.49 -20.03
N ILE A 128 15.60 -15.17 -20.14
CA ILE A 128 15.74 -14.45 -21.41
C ILE A 128 17.08 -14.72 -22.09
N PRO A 129 18.24 -14.66 -21.41
CA PRO A 129 19.53 -14.95 -22.07
C PRO A 129 19.60 -16.35 -22.70
N GLU A 130 19.09 -17.37 -22.00
CA GLU A 130 19.05 -18.75 -22.49
C GLU A 130 18.11 -18.88 -23.71
N ILE A 131 16.96 -18.22 -23.66
CA ILE A 131 15.99 -18.21 -24.76
C ILE A 131 16.61 -17.58 -26.01
N LEU A 132 17.28 -16.43 -25.84
CA LEU A 132 17.95 -15.75 -26.95
C LEU A 132 19.02 -16.63 -27.59
N GLU A 133 19.86 -17.30 -26.79
CA GLU A 133 20.87 -18.23 -27.28
C GLU A 133 20.26 -19.38 -28.08
N LYS A 134 19.15 -19.95 -27.58
CA LYS A 134 18.44 -21.02 -28.30
C LYS A 134 17.85 -20.54 -29.64
N LEU A 135 17.31 -19.32 -29.67
CA LEU A 135 16.77 -18.73 -30.90
C LEU A 135 17.85 -18.47 -31.95
N GLU A 136 19.06 -18.03 -31.54
CA GLU A 136 20.19 -17.85 -32.45
C GLU A 136 20.66 -19.16 -33.10
N LYS A 137 20.57 -20.27 -32.39
CA LYS A 137 20.91 -21.60 -32.92
C LYS A 137 19.92 -22.15 -33.94
N ILE A 138 18.72 -21.57 -34.04
CA ILE A 138 17.68 -21.96 -35.00
C ILE A 138 17.83 -21.22 -36.34
N LYS A 139 18.55 -20.09 -36.35
CA LYS A 139 18.89 -19.36 -37.58
C LYS A 139 19.99 -20.12 -38.33
#